data_cc129a7c2346fd2f770dede8aef04afc
#
_entry.id   cc129a7c2346fd2f770dede8aef04afc
#
_cell.length_a   1.000
_cell.length_b   1.000
_cell.length_c   1.000
_cell.angle_alpha   90.00
_cell.angle_beta   90.00
_cell.angle_gamma   90.00
#
_symmetry.space_group_name_H-M   'P 1'
#
loop_
_entity.id
_entity.type
_entity.pdbx_description
1 polymer ?
#
loop_
_entity_poly.entity_id
_entity_poly.type
_entity_poly.pdbx_seq_one_letter_code
_entity_poly.pdbx_strand_id
1 'polypeptide(L)'
;MEYSLRAKAVRAGCAVLLGCALSTQVAAAEAVQKLGFINTERVYQESKQAQAIQKTLEKEFSKRQAALQKLQQEGLKLEKQLAENKMQGAEREAAARKWSDLVQKFRKQQAQFAEDYNLRRNEEFAALQNNANRVIVQLAKKEGY
;
A
#
# COMPACT_ATOMS: atom_id res chain seq x y z
N MET A 1 -33.92 -10.51 72.72
CA MET A 1 -33.82 -11.70 73.56
C MET A 1 -32.42 -12.25 73.31
N GLU A 2 -31.45 -11.83 74.14
CA GLU A 2 -31.00 -12.53 75.35
C GLU A 2 -30.63 -13.99 75.02
N TYR A 3 -29.50 -14.58 75.32
CA TYR A 3 -28.54 -14.56 76.46
C TYR A 3 -27.22 -15.13 75.96
N SER A 4 -26.12 -14.53 76.27
CA SER A 4 -25.31 -14.58 77.50
C SER A 4 -24.37 -15.77 77.57
N LEU A 5 -23.04 -15.39 77.61
CA LEU A 5 -22.02 -15.85 78.54
C LEU A 5 -21.74 -17.36 78.76
N ARG A 6 -20.53 -17.79 78.45
CA ARG A 6 -19.57 -18.07 79.52
C ARG A 6 -18.18 -18.46 79.04
N ALA A 7 -17.25 -17.73 79.58
CA ALA A 7 -15.83 -17.98 79.54
C ALA A 7 -15.44 -19.33 80.14
N LYS A 8 -14.39 -19.93 79.59
CA LYS A 8 -13.39 -20.63 80.46
C LYS A 8 -12.06 -20.68 79.74
N ALA A 9 -11.09 -20.10 80.43
CA ALA A 9 -9.67 -20.12 80.04
C ALA A 9 -9.07 -21.52 80.35
N VAL A 10 -8.22 -21.99 79.46
CA VAL A 10 -7.16 -22.92 79.82
C VAL A 10 -5.87 -22.50 79.09
N ARG A 11 -4.84 -22.39 79.93
CA ARG A 11 -3.45 -21.96 79.67
C ARG A 11 -2.67 -23.05 78.91
N ALA A 12 -1.62 -22.55 78.28
CA ALA A 12 -0.34 -23.16 78.07
C ALA A 12 -0.06 -23.89 76.78
N GLY A 13 0.97 -23.44 76.09
CA GLY A 13 1.64 -24.15 74.99
C GLY A 13 2.43 -23.22 74.04
N CYS A 14 3.61 -22.80 74.52
CA CYS A 14 4.58 -22.21 73.57
C CYS A 14 4.96 -23.20 72.48
N ALA A 15 4.81 -22.80 71.28
CA ALA A 15 5.58 -23.35 70.14
C ALA A 15 5.87 -22.21 69.16
N VAL A 16 7.09 -21.66 69.32
CA VAL A 16 7.68 -20.76 68.34
C VAL A 16 8.01 -21.59 67.08
N LEU A 17 7.21 -21.51 66.08
CA LEU A 17 7.56 -21.98 64.72
C LEU A 17 7.99 -20.75 63.92
N LEU A 18 9.31 -20.55 63.84
CA LEU A 18 9.97 -19.66 62.87
C LEU A 18 9.66 -20.22 61.45
N GLY A 19 8.57 -19.76 60.85
CA GLY A 19 8.31 -19.96 59.43
C GLY A 19 9.18 -19.01 58.63
N CYS A 20 10.30 -19.49 58.12
CA CYS A 20 11.03 -18.81 57.04
C CYS A 20 10.10 -18.70 55.81
N ALA A 21 9.45 -17.55 55.67
CA ALA A 21 8.85 -17.17 54.41
C ALA A 21 9.99 -16.88 53.40
N LEU A 22 10.35 -17.89 52.60
CA LEU A 22 11.13 -17.70 51.40
C LEU A 22 10.28 -16.90 50.42
N SER A 23 10.39 -15.59 50.47
CA SER A 23 9.89 -14.69 49.42
C SER A 23 10.73 -14.97 48.18
N THR A 24 10.26 -15.85 47.32
CA THR A 24 10.78 -15.95 45.97
C THR A 24 10.38 -14.66 45.22
N GLN A 25 11.28 -13.68 45.26
CA GLN A 25 11.20 -12.56 44.33
C GLN A 25 11.40 -13.13 42.92
N VAL A 26 10.27 -13.32 42.20
CA VAL A 26 10.28 -13.50 40.78
C VAL A 26 10.71 -12.13 40.21
N ALA A 27 11.99 -11.98 39.95
CA ALA A 27 12.50 -10.89 39.16
C ALA A 27 11.88 -11.10 37.75
N ALA A 28 10.76 -10.44 37.50
CA ALA A 28 10.29 -10.26 36.14
C ALA A 28 11.40 -9.49 35.41
N ALA A 29 12.21 -10.20 34.64
CA ALA A 29 13.13 -9.58 33.73
C ALA A 29 12.25 -8.74 32.77
N GLU A 30 12.30 -7.42 32.93
CA GLU A 30 11.70 -6.50 31.94
C GLU A 30 12.39 -6.81 30.62
N ALA A 31 11.66 -7.50 29.76
CA ALA A 31 12.09 -7.72 28.38
C ALA A 31 12.19 -6.34 27.73
N VAL A 32 13.40 -5.84 27.56
CA VAL A 32 13.63 -4.60 26.81
C VAL A 32 13.09 -4.81 25.40
N GLN A 33 11.93 -4.24 25.12
CA GLN A 33 11.35 -4.27 23.78
C GLN A 33 12.24 -3.44 22.86
N LYS A 34 12.82 -4.10 21.86
CA LYS A 34 13.49 -3.40 20.76
C LYS A 34 12.42 -2.79 19.85
N LEU A 35 12.54 -1.50 19.57
CA LEU A 35 11.69 -0.79 18.61
C LEU A 35 12.50 -0.51 17.35
N GLY A 36 11.92 -0.84 16.21
CA GLY A 36 12.48 -0.56 14.90
C GLY A 36 11.56 0.37 14.10
N PHE A 37 12.14 1.26 13.31
CA PHE A 37 11.41 2.15 12.40
C PHE A 37 11.78 1.83 10.96
N ILE A 38 10.77 1.82 10.09
CA ILE A 38 10.94 1.57 8.65
C ILE A 38 10.41 2.76 7.89
N ASN A 39 11.21 3.29 6.99
CA ASN A 39 10.77 4.28 6.02
C ASN A 39 10.15 3.56 4.82
N THR A 40 8.83 3.37 4.87
CA THR A 40 8.07 2.69 3.82
C THR A 40 8.11 3.45 2.49
N GLU A 41 8.18 4.77 2.51
CA GLU A 41 8.30 5.62 1.31
C GLU A 41 9.57 5.26 0.52
N ARG A 42 10.72 5.14 1.21
CA ARG A 42 11.96 4.71 0.58
C ARG A 42 11.87 3.30 0.00
N VAL A 43 11.20 2.38 0.70
CA VAL A 43 11.00 1.01 0.19
C VAL A 43 10.23 1.04 -1.14
N TYR A 44 9.19 1.87 -1.24
CA TYR A 44 8.36 1.95 -2.45
C TYR A 44 9.01 2.73 -3.60
N GLN A 45 9.94 3.64 -3.30
CA GLN A 45 10.60 4.44 -4.34
C GLN A 45 11.95 3.85 -4.77
N GLU A 46 12.76 3.37 -3.82
CA GLU A 46 14.16 3.05 -4.06
C GLU A 46 14.46 1.55 -4.17
N SER A 47 13.51 0.68 -3.79
CA SER A 47 13.77 -0.77 -3.84
C SER A 47 13.97 -1.26 -5.28
N LYS A 48 14.82 -2.26 -5.45
CA LYS A 48 15.02 -2.93 -6.76
C LYS A 48 13.70 -3.44 -7.34
N GLN A 49 12.79 -3.89 -6.48
CA GLN A 49 11.48 -4.37 -6.89
C GLN A 49 10.60 -3.21 -7.41
N ALA A 50 10.60 -2.04 -6.75
CA ALA A 50 9.88 -0.86 -7.23
C ALA A 50 10.39 -0.41 -8.62
N GLN A 51 11.71 -0.39 -8.80
CA GLN A 51 12.32 -0.07 -10.09
C GLN A 51 11.96 -1.10 -11.18
N ALA A 52 11.90 -2.40 -10.82
CA ALA A 52 11.48 -3.45 -11.75
C ALA A 52 10.01 -3.29 -12.15
N ILE A 53 9.13 -2.91 -11.23
CA ILE A 53 7.71 -2.63 -11.50
C ILE A 53 7.58 -1.49 -12.51
N GLN A 54 8.30 -0.38 -12.33
CA GLN A 54 8.27 0.74 -13.27
C GLN A 54 8.69 0.31 -14.68
N LYS A 55 9.78 -0.44 -14.81
CA LYS A 55 10.24 -0.97 -16.10
C LYS A 55 9.22 -1.92 -16.75
N THR A 56 8.55 -2.73 -15.95
CA THR A 56 7.51 -3.65 -16.43
C THR A 56 6.32 -2.88 -16.98
N LEU A 57 5.81 -1.89 -16.22
CA LEU A 57 4.71 -1.04 -16.65
C LEU A 57 5.07 -0.25 -17.91
N GLU A 58 6.26 0.35 -17.96
CA GLU A 58 6.73 1.06 -19.14
C GLU A 58 6.76 0.15 -20.38
N LYS A 59 7.34 -1.04 -20.26
CA LYS A 59 7.39 -2.01 -21.36
C LYS A 59 5.99 -2.45 -21.80
N GLU A 60 5.09 -2.72 -20.86
CA GLU A 60 3.73 -3.20 -21.14
C GLU A 60 2.89 -2.12 -21.83
N PHE A 61 3.02 -0.87 -21.38
CA PHE A 61 2.16 0.23 -21.84
C PHE A 61 2.77 1.10 -22.96
N SER A 62 4.07 0.96 -23.26
CA SER A 62 4.78 1.80 -24.25
C SER A 62 4.11 1.82 -25.64
N LYS A 63 3.67 0.67 -26.14
CA LYS A 63 3.00 0.59 -27.46
C LYS A 63 1.68 1.36 -27.49
N ARG A 64 0.90 1.24 -26.40
CA ARG A 64 -0.38 1.96 -26.26
C ARG A 64 -0.17 3.45 -26.12
N GLN A 65 0.84 3.87 -25.39
CA GLN A 65 1.23 5.27 -25.27
C GLN A 65 1.66 5.85 -26.60
N ALA A 66 2.49 5.14 -27.37
CA ALA A 66 2.89 5.56 -28.73
C ALA A 66 1.66 5.67 -29.68
N ALA A 67 0.72 4.74 -29.58
CA ALA A 67 -0.51 4.79 -30.37
C ALA A 67 -1.38 6.01 -30.02
N LEU A 68 -1.50 6.35 -28.73
CA LEU A 68 -2.20 7.56 -28.29
C LEU A 68 -1.52 8.83 -28.78
N GLN A 69 -0.20 8.91 -28.71
CA GLN A 69 0.56 10.05 -29.25
C GLN A 69 0.35 10.21 -30.75
N LYS A 70 0.32 9.10 -31.50
CA LYS A 70 0.06 9.13 -32.93
C LYS A 70 -1.35 9.66 -33.25
N LEU A 71 -2.39 9.16 -32.55
CA LEU A 71 -3.75 9.66 -32.70
C LEU A 71 -3.87 11.15 -32.39
N GLN A 72 -3.20 11.60 -31.33
CA GLN A 72 -3.16 13.01 -30.96
C GLN A 72 -2.54 13.86 -32.07
N GLN A 73 -1.38 13.45 -32.60
CA GLN A 73 -0.71 14.17 -33.70
C GLN A 73 -1.56 14.20 -34.98
N GLU A 74 -2.20 13.09 -35.34
CA GLU A 74 -3.12 13.04 -36.49
C GLU A 74 -4.32 13.97 -36.28
N GLY A 75 -4.91 13.99 -35.08
CA GLY A 75 -6.00 14.91 -34.73
C GLY A 75 -5.61 16.37 -34.84
N LEU A 76 -4.47 16.74 -34.25
CA LEU A 76 -3.94 18.13 -34.34
C LEU A 76 -3.62 18.57 -35.77
N LYS A 77 -3.07 17.65 -36.59
CA LYS A 77 -2.79 17.92 -37.98
C LYS A 77 -4.08 18.21 -38.78
N LEU A 78 -5.12 17.39 -38.55
CA LEU A 78 -6.39 17.54 -39.24
C LEU A 78 -7.16 18.79 -38.79
N GLU A 79 -7.12 19.08 -37.48
CA GLU A 79 -7.66 20.32 -36.91
C GLU A 79 -7.04 21.56 -37.53
N LYS A 80 -5.70 21.59 -37.64
CA LYS A 80 -4.99 22.67 -38.31
C LYS A 80 -5.43 22.83 -39.81
N GLN A 81 -5.54 21.72 -40.54
CA GLN A 81 -6.00 21.76 -41.96
C GLN A 81 -7.42 22.30 -42.07
N LEU A 82 -8.32 21.95 -41.14
CA LEU A 82 -9.69 22.49 -41.11
C LEU A 82 -9.71 23.99 -40.74
N ALA A 83 -8.83 24.46 -39.89
CA ALA A 83 -8.70 25.85 -39.46
C ALA A 83 -8.17 26.75 -40.58
N GLU A 84 -7.27 26.23 -41.44
CA GLU A 84 -6.69 26.99 -42.56
C GLU A 84 -7.67 27.27 -43.70
N ASN A 85 -8.92 26.79 -43.64
CA ASN A 85 -9.97 27.01 -44.62
C ASN A 85 -9.60 26.69 -46.09
N LYS A 86 -8.61 25.82 -46.28
CA LYS A 86 -8.15 25.41 -47.61
C LYS A 86 -9.06 24.35 -48.28
N MET A 87 -9.86 23.68 -47.45
CA MET A 87 -10.83 22.67 -47.89
C MET A 87 -12.22 23.27 -48.02
N GLN A 88 -13.00 22.88 -49.04
CA GLN A 88 -14.36 23.35 -49.25
C GLN A 88 -15.32 22.19 -49.59
N GLY A 89 -16.61 22.43 -49.41
CA GLY A 89 -17.64 21.47 -49.76
C GLY A 89 -17.49 20.09 -49.12
N ALA A 90 -17.68 19.05 -49.92
CA ALA A 90 -17.63 17.66 -49.44
C ALA A 90 -16.30 17.22 -48.81
N GLU A 91 -15.18 17.80 -49.25
CA GLU A 91 -13.86 17.51 -48.71
C GLU A 91 -13.75 17.99 -47.25
N ARG A 92 -14.23 19.21 -46.98
CA ARG A 92 -14.23 19.78 -45.62
C ARG A 92 -15.14 18.96 -44.70
N GLU A 93 -16.32 18.53 -45.18
CA GLU A 93 -17.22 17.70 -44.40
C GLU A 93 -16.60 16.33 -44.07
N ALA A 94 -15.94 15.69 -45.04
CA ALA A 94 -15.25 14.42 -44.82
C ALA A 94 -14.12 14.56 -43.81
N ALA A 95 -13.32 15.64 -43.90
CA ALA A 95 -12.26 15.95 -42.95
C ALA A 95 -12.79 16.22 -41.53
N ALA A 96 -13.92 16.95 -41.42
CA ALA A 96 -14.56 17.23 -40.13
C ALA A 96 -15.10 15.95 -39.48
N ARG A 97 -15.73 15.05 -40.27
CA ARG A 97 -16.16 13.73 -39.78
C ARG A 97 -14.96 12.91 -39.28
N LYS A 98 -13.90 12.84 -40.09
CA LYS A 98 -12.68 12.12 -39.71
C LYS A 98 -12.04 12.68 -38.42
N TRP A 99 -12.01 13.99 -38.25
CA TRP A 99 -11.53 14.64 -37.05
C TRP A 99 -12.39 14.24 -35.83
N SER A 100 -13.71 14.29 -35.94
CA SER A 100 -14.61 13.87 -34.87
C SER A 100 -14.38 12.41 -34.45
N ASP A 101 -14.24 11.51 -35.43
CA ASP A 101 -13.97 10.09 -35.18
C ASP A 101 -12.62 9.88 -34.46
N LEU A 102 -11.58 10.61 -34.89
CA LEU A 102 -10.27 10.58 -34.24
C LEU A 102 -10.34 11.06 -32.80
N VAL A 103 -11.05 12.15 -32.54
CA VAL A 103 -11.23 12.68 -31.18
C VAL A 103 -11.95 11.69 -30.28
N GLN A 104 -13.03 11.09 -30.77
CA GLN A 104 -13.77 10.06 -30.01
C GLN A 104 -12.89 8.83 -29.74
N LYS A 105 -12.16 8.36 -30.75
CA LYS A 105 -11.25 7.23 -30.63
C LYS A 105 -10.13 7.53 -29.62
N PHE A 106 -9.53 8.71 -29.68
CA PHE A 106 -8.51 9.16 -28.75
C PHE A 106 -9.03 9.16 -27.30
N ARG A 107 -10.18 9.81 -27.06
CA ARG A 107 -10.79 9.87 -25.70
C ARG A 107 -11.07 8.48 -25.14
N LYS A 108 -11.66 7.60 -25.97
CA LYS A 108 -11.95 6.22 -25.55
C LYS A 108 -10.67 5.46 -25.18
N GLN A 109 -9.66 5.52 -26.05
CA GLN A 109 -8.39 4.81 -25.81
C GLN A 109 -7.61 5.41 -24.64
N GLN A 110 -7.66 6.73 -24.45
CA GLN A 110 -7.04 7.39 -23.29
C GLN A 110 -7.70 6.97 -21.98
N ALA A 111 -9.03 6.90 -21.93
CA ALA A 111 -9.73 6.44 -20.73
C ALA A 111 -9.39 4.98 -20.40
N GLN A 112 -9.43 4.10 -21.40
CA GLN A 112 -9.03 2.69 -21.22
C GLN A 112 -7.57 2.54 -20.80
N PHE A 113 -6.67 3.33 -21.39
CA PHE A 113 -5.27 3.34 -20.99
C PHE A 113 -5.08 3.74 -19.52
N ALA A 114 -5.77 4.80 -19.09
CA ALA A 114 -5.67 5.29 -17.71
C ALA A 114 -6.23 4.26 -16.70
N GLU A 115 -7.35 3.62 -17.03
CA GLU A 115 -7.96 2.58 -16.20
C GLU A 115 -7.04 1.36 -16.06
N ASP A 116 -6.60 0.80 -17.19
CA ASP A 116 -5.76 -0.40 -17.21
C ASP A 116 -4.38 -0.14 -16.56
N TYR A 117 -3.79 1.03 -16.81
CA TYR A 117 -2.52 1.41 -16.20
C TYR A 117 -2.65 1.53 -14.66
N ASN A 118 -3.70 2.18 -14.17
CA ASN A 118 -3.94 2.33 -12.75
C ASN A 118 -4.22 0.98 -12.08
N LEU A 119 -5.03 0.13 -12.70
CA LEU A 119 -5.30 -1.21 -12.22
C LEU A 119 -3.99 -2.01 -12.11
N ARG A 120 -3.24 -2.08 -13.19
CA ARG A 120 -1.98 -2.84 -13.24
C ARG A 120 -0.93 -2.32 -12.25
N ARG A 121 -0.82 -0.99 -12.16
CA ARG A 121 0.03 -0.35 -11.17
C ARG A 121 -0.36 -0.72 -9.73
N ASN A 122 -1.65 -0.69 -9.41
CA ASN A 122 -2.13 -1.01 -8.07
C ASN A 122 -1.87 -2.49 -7.72
N GLU A 123 -2.04 -3.42 -8.67
CA GLU A 123 -1.71 -4.84 -8.49
C GLU A 123 -0.22 -5.04 -8.16
N GLU A 124 0.67 -4.40 -8.91
CA GLU A 124 2.11 -4.49 -8.70
C GLU A 124 2.54 -3.87 -7.36
N PHE A 125 1.96 -2.74 -6.99
CA PHE A 125 2.24 -2.12 -5.69
C PHE A 125 1.70 -2.94 -4.52
N ALA A 126 0.53 -3.56 -4.64
CA ALA A 126 0.02 -4.48 -3.63
C ALA A 126 0.96 -5.69 -3.45
N ALA A 127 1.47 -6.25 -4.54
CA ALA A 127 2.46 -7.33 -4.49
C ALA A 127 3.77 -6.89 -3.81
N LEU A 128 4.26 -5.68 -4.12
CA LEU A 128 5.42 -5.07 -3.47
C LEU A 128 5.20 -4.91 -1.96
N GLN A 129 4.06 -4.38 -1.55
CA GLN A 129 3.70 -4.19 -0.15
C GLN A 129 3.67 -5.50 0.62
N ASN A 130 3.03 -6.54 0.06
CA ASN A 130 2.96 -7.86 0.66
C ASN A 130 4.35 -8.49 0.81
N ASN A 131 5.22 -8.32 -0.18
CA ASN A 131 6.59 -8.81 -0.11
C ASN A 131 7.41 -8.05 0.93
N ALA A 132 7.33 -6.72 0.95
CA ALA A 132 8.00 -5.88 1.94
C ALA A 132 7.59 -6.25 3.37
N ASN A 133 6.29 -6.40 3.64
CA ASN A 133 5.79 -6.80 4.96
C ASN A 133 6.35 -8.15 5.39
N ARG A 134 6.41 -9.13 4.49
CA ARG A 134 7.01 -10.44 4.78
C ARG A 134 8.48 -10.34 5.17
N VAL A 135 9.26 -9.57 4.41
CA VAL A 135 10.69 -9.35 4.69
C VAL A 135 10.88 -8.63 6.03
N ILE A 136 10.07 -7.61 6.32
CA ILE A 136 10.10 -6.86 7.58
C ILE A 136 9.84 -7.78 8.77
N VAL A 137 8.80 -8.62 8.70
CA VAL A 137 8.47 -9.57 9.77
C VAL A 137 9.58 -10.60 9.97
N GLN A 138 10.19 -11.10 8.88
CA GLN A 138 11.32 -12.03 8.99
C GLN A 138 12.53 -11.36 9.62
N LEU A 139 12.84 -10.14 9.23
CA LEU A 139 13.95 -9.37 9.79
C LEU A 139 13.71 -9.07 11.29
N ALA A 140 12.51 -8.62 11.64
CA ALA A 140 12.13 -8.35 13.01
C ALA A 140 12.32 -9.59 13.91
N LYS A 141 11.83 -10.75 13.46
CA LYS A 141 12.02 -12.01 14.20
C LYS A 141 13.50 -12.39 14.35
N LYS A 142 14.29 -12.22 13.29
CA LYS A 142 15.72 -12.57 13.29
C LYS A 142 16.52 -11.68 14.24
N GLU A 143 16.21 -10.40 14.27
CA GLU A 143 16.92 -9.38 15.04
C GLU A 143 16.36 -9.19 16.47
N GLY A 144 15.28 -9.90 16.81
CA GLY A 144 14.66 -9.83 18.16
C GLY A 144 13.89 -8.54 18.43
N TYR A 145 13.23 -8.00 17.41
CA TYR A 145 12.27 -6.90 17.53
C TYR A 145 10.88 -7.41 17.90
#